data_a1b35340e339c95777755226b0cecb8d
#
_entry.id   a1b35340e339c95777755226b0cecb8d
#
_cell.length_a   1.000
_cell.length_b   1.000
_cell.length_c   1.000
_cell.angle_alpha   90.00
_cell.angle_beta   90.00
_cell.angle_gamma   90.00
#
_symmetry.space_group_name_H-M   'P 1'
#
loop_
_entity.id
_entity.type
_entity.pdbx_description
1 polymer ?
#
loop_
_entity_poly.entity_id
_entity_poly.type
_entity_poly.pdbx_seq_one_letter_code
_entity_poly.pdbx_strand_id
1 'polypeptide(L)' 'MPDYAYYCDHYLGEDIPETEFAACMRRAEGKLAYMKEVYAVQPRKGLTAEEAENMALCAIADAVYEFKQEDEAR' A
#
# COMPACT_ATOMS: atom_id res chain seq x y z
N MET A 1 6.25 1.71 8.40
CA MET A 1 5.81 2.09 7.06
C MET A 1 6.86 1.67 6.04
N PRO A 2 6.51 0.97 4.96
CA PRO A 2 7.50 0.58 3.95
C PRO A 2 7.98 1.79 3.16
N ASP A 3 9.24 1.75 2.72
CA ASP A 3 9.79 2.81 1.89
C ASP A 3 9.70 2.41 0.40
N TYR A 4 10.16 3.30 -0.48
CA TYR A 4 10.09 3.04 -1.90
C TYR A 4 10.97 1.86 -2.32
N ALA A 5 12.10 1.65 -1.65
CA ALA A 5 12.96 0.49 -1.91
C ALA A 5 12.23 -0.81 -1.59
N TYR A 6 11.47 -0.85 -0.49
CA TYR A 6 10.65 -2.00 -0.15
C TYR A 6 9.61 -2.27 -1.24
N TYR A 7 8.93 -1.22 -1.69
CA TYR A 7 7.93 -1.33 -2.75
C TYR A 7 8.51 -1.94 -4.03
N CYS A 8 9.70 -1.49 -4.43
CA CYS A 8 10.34 -1.98 -5.64
C CYS A 8 10.95 -3.36 -5.48
N ASP A 9 11.64 -3.62 -4.36
CA ASP A 9 12.46 -4.83 -4.18
C ASP A 9 11.70 -5.99 -3.56
N HIS A 10 10.81 -5.73 -2.61
CA HIS A 10 10.08 -6.79 -1.91
C HIS A 10 8.69 -7.00 -2.47
N TYR A 11 7.96 -5.92 -2.71
CA TYR A 11 6.63 -6.01 -3.29
C TYR A 11 6.68 -6.19 -4.82
N LEU A 12 7.81 -5.80 -5.43
CA LEU A 12 8.02 -5.84 -6.88
C LEU A 12 7.05 -4.94 -7.65
N GLY A 13 6.73 -3.79 -7.06
CA GLY A 13 5.84 -2.82 -7.68
C GLY A 13 6.56 -2.02 -8.76
N GLU A 14 5.85 -1.69 -9.82
CA GLU A 14 6.39 -0.93 -10.96
C GLU A 14 5.54 0.28 -11.33
N ASP A 15 4.35 0.39 -10.75
CA ASP A 15 3.38 1.38 -11.19
C ASP A 15 3.57 2.77 -10.58
N ILE A 16 3.96 2.84 -9.31
CA ILE A 16 4.05 4.12 -8.61
C ILE A 16 5.46 4.70 -8.75
N PRO A 17 5.60 5.92 -9.36
CA PRO A 17 6.89 6.57 -9.37
C PRO A 17 7.26 7.09 -7.99
N GLU A 18 8.56 7.26 -7.74
CA GLU A 18 9.06 7.70 -6.44
C GLU A 18 8.45 9.01 -5.98
N THR A 19 8.24 9.94 -6.91
CA THR A 19 7.66 11.26 -6.61
C THR A 19 6.24 11.18 -6.08
N GLU A 20 5.50 10.14 -6.43
CA GLU A 20 4.11 9.95 -6.02
C GLU A 20 3.95 8.98 -4.85
N PHE A 21 5.02 8.24 -4.54
CA PHE A 21 4.94 7.16 -3.57
C PHE A 21 4.52 7.63 -2.18
N ALA A 22 5.09 8.73 -1.70
CA ALA A 22 4.81 9.24 -0.36
C ALA A 22 3.32 9.58 -0.19
N ALA A 23 2.74 10.26 -1.19
CA ALA A 23 1.33 10.63 -1.15
C ALA A 23 0.43 9.40 -1.19
N CYS A 24 0.74 8.44 -2.06
CA CYS A 24 -0.02 7.19 -2.16
C CYS A 24 0.07 6.39 -0.86
N MET A 25 1.24 6.37 -0.25
CA MET A 25 1.45 5.63 1.00
C MET A 25 0.67 6.25 2.15
N ARG A 26 0.60 7.57 2.23
CA ARG A 26 -0.21 8.24 3.25
C ARG A 26 -1.68 7.87 3.14
N ARG A 27 -2.20 7.84 1.92
CA ARG A 27 -3.58 7.44 1.68
C ARG A 27 -3.79 5.97 2.02
N ALA A 28 -2.81 5.13 1.69
CA ALA A 28 -2.88 3.71 2.00
C ALA A 28 -2.91 3.47 3.51
N GLU A 29 -2.11 4.21 4.28
CA GLU A 29 -2.12 4.11 5.73
C GLU A 29 -3.48 4.43 6.32
N GLY A 30 -4.12 5.49 5.83
CA GLY A 30 -5.46 5.86 6.29
C GLY A 30 -6.49 4.78 5.98
N LYS A 31 -6.43 4.22 4.78
CA LYS A 31 -7.35 3.13 4.39
C LYS A 31 -7.10 1.86 5.20
N LEU A 32 -5.85 1.53 5.46
CA LEU A 32 -5.53 0.34 6.26
C LEU A 32 -5.98 0.51 7.71
N ALA A 33 -5.79 1.70 8.28
CA ALA A 33 -6.27 1.98 9.63
C ALA A 33 -7.78 1.81 9.73
N TYR A 34 -8.52 2.30 8.74
CA TYR A 34 -9.97 2.12 8.67
C TYR A 34 -10.35 0.65 8.59
N MET A 35 -9.65 -0.11 7.73
CA MET A 35 -9.93 -1.53 7.56
C MET A 35 -9.66 -2.32 8.83
N LYS A 36 -8.64 -1.95 9.59
CA LYS A 36 -8.34 -2.59 10.86
C LYS A 36 -9.43 -2.35 11.90
N GLU A 37 -10.08 -1.20 11.86
CA GLU A 37 -11.19 -0.90 12.78
C GLU A 37 -12.47 -1.67 12.41
N VAL A 38 -12.74 -1.82 11.10
CA VAL A 38 -13.96 -2.45 10.62
C VAL A 38 -13.83 -3.96 10.53
N TYR A 39 -12.66 -4.43 10.11
CA TYR A 39 -12.39 -5.86 9.94
C TYR A 39 -11.24 -6.28 10.86
N ALA A 40 -11.36 -7.42 11.51
CA ALA A 40 -10.28 -7.98 12.31
C ALA A 40 -9.21 -8.54 11.39
N VAL A 41 -8.31 -7.69 10.92
CA VAL A 41 -7.23 -8.09 10.01
C VAL A 41 -6.16 -8.84 10.79
N GLN A 42 -5.87 -10.07 10.38
CA GLN A 42 -4.83 -10.87 11.00
C GLN A 42 -3.74 -11.22 9.98
N PRO A 43 -2.47 -11.31 10.42
CA PRO A 43 -1.39 -11.69 9.50
C PRO A 43 -1.55 -13.13 9.04
N ARG A 44 -1.11 -13.40 7.81
CA ARG A 44 -1.11 -14.75 7.29
C ARG A 44 -0.07 -15.60 8.01
N LYS A 45 -0.34 -16.89 8.09
CA LYS A 45 0.60 -17.84 8.68
C LYS A 45 1.93 -17.77 7.93
N GLY A 46 3.02 -17.64 8.67
CA GLY A 46 4.37 -17.56 8.10
C GLY A 46 4.88 -16.15 7.87
N LEU A 47 4.02 -15.12 8.03
CA LEU A 47 4.43 -13.73 7.94
C LEU A 47 4.36 -13.07 9.31
N THR A 48 5.29 -12.14 9.59
CA THR A 48 5.17 -11.30 10.77
C THR A 48 4.05 -10.30 10.55
N ALA A 49 3.50 -9.74 11.63
CA ALA A 49 2.47 -8.71 11.53
C ALA A 49 2.99 -7.51 10.75
N GLU A 50 4.24 -7.14 10.95
CA GLU A 50 4.86 -6.01 10.24
C GLU A 50 4.97 -6.27 8.73
N GLU A 51 5.43 -7.47 8.35
CA GLU A 51 5.53 -7.83 6.93
C GLU A 51 4.17 -7.85 6.25
N ALA A 52 3.17 -8.43 6.91
CA ALA A 52 1.82 -8.46 6.36
C ALA A 52 1.27 -7.04 6.18
N GLU A 53 1.51 -6.16 7.15
CA GLU A 53 1.08 -4.77 7.08
C GLU A 53 1.79 -4.02 5.95
N ASN A 54 3.11 -4.21 5.81
CA ASN A 54 3.87 -3.56 4.75
C ASN A 54 3.40 -3.99 3.36
N MET A 55 3.14 -5.28 3.18
CA MET A 55 2.62 -5.79 1.90
C MET A 55 1.23 -5.23 1.61
N ALA A 56 0.38 -5.17 2.64
CA ALA A 56 -0.96 -4.60 2.50
C ALA A 56 -0.90 -3.12 2.13
N LEU A 57 0.00 -2.36 2.75
CA LEU A 57 0.18 -0.95 2.43
C LEU A 57 0.61 -0.74 0.99
N CYS A 58 1.54 -1.55 0.49
CA CYS A 58 1.97 -1.47 -0.90
C CYS A 58 0.82 -1.78 -1.86
N ALA A 59 0.02 -2.80 -1.56
CA ALA A 59 -1.12 -3.17 -2.40
C ALA A 59 -2.18 -2.07 -2.43
N ILE A 60 -2.47 -1.46 -1.28
CA ILE A 60 -3.44 -0.37 -1.20
C ILE A 60 -2.90 0.86 -1.93
N ALA A 61 -1.62 1.16 -1.78
CA ALA A 61 -1.01 2.29 -2.46
C ALA A 61 -1.07 2.13 -3.98
N ASP A 62 -0.83 0.93 -4.50
CA ASP A 62 -0.97 0.63 -5.92
C ASP A 62 -2.40 0.91 -6.40
N ALA A 63 -3.39 0.45 -5.66
CA ALA A 63 -4.80 0.66 -6.01
C ALA A 63 -5.14 2.14 -5.99
N VAL A 64 -4.67 2.88 -4.99
CA VAL A 64 -4.89 4.32 -4.89
C VAL A 64 -4.31 5.04 -6.11
N TYR A 65 -3.12 4.65 -6.52
CA TYR A 65 -2.47 5.26 -7.67
C TYR A 65 -3.23 4.99 -8.97
N GLU A 66 -3.72 3.78 -9.16
CA GLU A 66 -4.52 3.43 -10.33
C GLU A 66 -5.81 4.23 -10.39
N PHE A 67 -6.49 4.36 -9.27
CA PHE A 67 -7.71 5.17 -9.21
C PHE A 67 -7.45 6.63 -9.56
N LYS A 68 -6.35 7.18 -9.07
CA LYS A 68 -5.97 8.55 -9.38
C LYS A 68 -5.74 8.73 -10.88
N GLN A 69 -5.07 7.77 -11.52
CA GLN A 69 -4.82 7.84 -12.96
C GLN A 69 -6.10 7.73 -13.77
N GLU A 70 -7.02 6.87 -13.39
CA GLU A 70 -8.30 6.75 -14.06
C GLU A 70 -9.10 8.04 -13.99
N ASP A 71 -9.10 8.69 -12.82
CA ASP A 71 -9.78 9.98 -12.67
C ASP A 71 -9.17 11.05 -13.54
N GLU A 72 -7.85 11.12 -13.63
CA GLU A 72 -7.16 12.10 -14.44
C GLU A 72 -7.31 11.85 -15.95
N ALA A 73 -7.59 10.61 -16.34
CA ALA A 73 -7.76 10.24 -17.75
C ALA A 73 -9.14 10.59 -18.30
N ARG A 74 -10.05 11.02 -17.47
CA ARG A 74 -11.43 11.36 -17.87
C ARG A 74 -11.56 12.80 -18.29
#